data_e6edb5bfc8d734d3f169b5e8fb329f94
#
_entry.id   e6edb5bfc8d734d3f169b5e8fb329f94
#
_cell.length_a   1.000
_cell.length_b   1.000
_cell.length_c   1.000
_cell.angle_alpha   90.00
_cell.angle_beta   90.00
_cell.angle_gamma   90.00
#
_symmetry.space_group_name_H-M   'P 1'
#
loop_
_entity.id
_entity.type
_entity.pdbx_description
1 polymer ?
#
loop_
_entity_poly.entity_id
_entity_poly.type
_entity_poly.pdbx_seq_one_letter_code
_entity_poly.pdbx_strand_id
1 'polypeptide(L)'
;MRGQWGRRPQETIDRANELLDNFAAQLEKRGIRVDRPTPTDFSLPVTTPDFHTDSQFGCMPPRDVLLTVGSEILEATMSYRCRWFEYLSYRPLMQKYWEEDPNFRHEAAPKPRLTNEDYHPRLPV
;
A
#
# COMPACT_ATOMS: atom_id res chain seq x y z
N MET A 1 18.14 5.00 13.31
CA MET A 1 17.19 6.12 13.37
C MET A 1 15.76 5.61 13.60
N ARG A 2 15.48 5.03 14.76
CA ARG A 2 14.12 4.61 15.13
C ARG A 2 13.32 5.83 15.55
N GLY A 3 12.09 6.01 15.02
CA GLY A 3 11.18 7.10 15.38
C GLY A 3 11.39 8.42 14.64
N GLN A 4 12.19 8.47 13.60
CA GLN A 4 12.24 9.62 12.72
C GLN A 4 11.21 9.48 11.61
N TRP A 5 10.36 10.48 11.51
CA TRP A 5 9.32 10.60 10.49
C TRP A 5 9.83 11.49 9.34
N GLY A 6 9.29 11.26 8.15
CA GLY A 6 9.57 12.11 7.02
C GLY A 6 10.14 11.36 5.81
N ARG A 7 10.41 12.13 4.77
CA ARG A 7 10.91 11.62 3.50
C ARG A 7 12.31 11.02 3.66
N ARG A 8 12.54 9.87 3.03
CA ARG A 8 13.87 9.25 2.97
C ARG A 8 14.84 10.11 2.17
N PRO A 9 16.16 10.01 2.43
CA PRO A 9 17.17 10.66 1.58
C PRO A 9 16.96 10.30 0.12
N GLN A 10 17.14 11.27 -0.80
CA GLN A 10 16.86 11.08 -2.22
C GLN A 10 17.70 9.92 -2.81
N GLU A 11 18.97 9.82 -2.47
CA GLU A 11 19.84 8.74 -2.90
C GLU A 11 19.29 7.34 -2.55
N THR A 12 18.70 7.20 -1.36
CA THR A 12 18.06 5.93 -0.94
C THR A 12 16.83 5.62 -1.80
N ILE A 13 16.05 6.65 -2.15
CA ILE A 13 14.86 6.52 -3.00
C ILE A 13 15.29 6.13 -4.42
N ASP A 14 16.29 6.80 -4.98
CA ASP A 14 16.79 6.55 -6.31
C ASP A 14 17.36 5.11 -6.43
N ARG A 15 18.11 4.69 -5.43
CA ARG A 15 18.62 3.32 -5.38
C ARG A 15 17.52 2.26 -5.28
N ALA A 16 16.50 2.52 -4.48
CA ALA A 16 15.34 1.62 -4.37
C ALA A 16 14.57 1.53 -5.70
N ASN A 17 14.36 2.65 -6.37
CA ASN A 17 13.71 2.68 -7.69
C ASN A 17 14.52 1.91 -8.74
N GLU A 18 15.84 2.10 -8.80
CA GLU A 18 16.73 1.35 -9.70
C GLU A 18 16.59 -0.18 -9.49
N LEU A 19 16.57 -0.64 -8.24
CA LEU A 19 16.41 -2.06 -7.92
C LEU A 19 15.03 -2.59 -8.33
N LEU A 20 13.97 -1.81 -8.12
CA LEU A 20 12.61 -2.17 -8.53
C LEU A 20 12.47 -2.19 -10.06
N ASP A 21 13.10 -1.24 -10.77
CA ASP A 21 13.10 -1.20 -12.23
C ASP A 21 13.84 -2.41 -12.81
N ASN A 22 14.99 -2.76 -12.26
CA ASN A 22 15.73 -3.95 -12.65
C ASN A 22 14.93 -5.23 -12.41
N PHE A 23 14.20 -5.33 -11.30
CA PHE A 23 13.35 -6.47 -11.00
C PHE A 23 12.16 -6.55 -11.98
N ALA A 24 11.48 -5.43 -12.23
CA ALA A 24 10.40 -5.35 -13.21
C ALA A 24 10.88 -5.81 -14.61
N ALA A 25 12.02 -5.30 -15.09
CA ALA A 25 12.60 -5.68 -16.36
C ALA A 25 12.91 -7.19 -16.48
N GLN A 26 13.30 -7.83 -15.37
CA GLN A 26 13.53 -9.29 -15.36
C GLN A 26 12.23 -10.08 -15.48
N LEU A 27 11.13 -9.60 -14.89
CA LEU A 27 9.81 -10.21 -15.01
C LEU A 27 9.26 -10.05 -16.44
N GLU A 28 9.37 -8.84 -16.98
CA GLU A 28 8.91 -8.51 -18.35
C GLU A 28 9.64 -9.33 -19.42
N LYS A 29 10.94 -9.57 -19.27
CA LYS A 29 11.72 -10.48 -20.15
C LYS A 29 11.19 -11.91 -20.15
N ARG A 30 10.43 -12.30 -19.13
CA ARG A 30 9.78 -13.61 -19.02
C ARG A 30 8.31 -13.58 -19.46
N GLY A 31 7.86 -12.49 -20.06
CA GLY A 31 6.49 -12.31 -20.52
C GLY A 31 5.47 -12.00 -19.41
N ILE A 32 5.94 -11.59 -18.22
CA ILE A 32 5.07 -11.21 -17.09
C ILE A 32 4.80 -9.71 -17.17
N ARG A 33 3.52 -9.33 -17.21
CA ARG A 33 3.12 -7.93 -17.11
C ARG A 33 3.38 -7.42 -15.69
N VAL A 34 4.02 -6.26 -15.58
CA VAL A 34 4.28 -5.61 -14.30
C VAL A 34 3.48 -4.31 -14.23
N ASP A 35 2.50 -4.27 -13.34
CA ASP A 35 1.73 -3.06 -13.03
C ASP A 35 2.23 -2.45 -11.71
N ARG A 36 2.26 -1.13 -11.63
CA ARG A 36 2.71 -0.40 -10.45
C ARG A 36 1.58 0.45 -9.88
N PRO A 37 1.52 0.62 -8.55
CA PRO A 37 0.52 1.48 -7.93
C PRO A 37 0.74 2.95 -8.34
N THR A 38 -0.30 3.75 -8.16
CA THR A 38 -0.24 5.20 -8.39
C THR A 38 0.75 5.84 -7.41
N PRO A 39 1.69 6.66 -7.89
CA PRO A 39 2.58 7.43 -7.02
C PRO A 39 1.78 8.27 -6.03
N THR A 40 2.08 8.12 -4.74
CA THR A 40 1.38 8.79 -3.65
C THR A 40 2.42 9.33 -2.66
N ASP A 41 2.24 10.57 -2.20
CA ASP A 41 3.10 11.15 -1.17
C ASP A 41 2.64 10.71 0.22
N PHE A 42 3.24 9.66 0.72
CA PHE A 42 2.97 9.12 2.06
C PHE A 42 3.63 9.90 3.21
N SER A 43 4.38 10.97 2.93
CA SER A 43 4.93 11.85 3.96
C SER A 43 3.92 12.83 4.53
N LEU A 44 2.78 12.99 3.87
CA LEU A 44 1.73 13.91 4.28
C LEU A 44 0.93 13.38 5.47
N PRO A 45 0.52 14.28 6.39
CA PRO A 45 -0.37 13.91 7.48
C PRO A 45 -1.77 13.57 6.98
N VAL A 46 -2.45 12.70 7.74
CA VAL A 46 -3.85 12.34 7.46
C VAL A 46 -4.67 12.46 8.74
N THR A 47 -5.84 13.06 8.61
CA THR A 47 -6.84 13.17 9.67
C THR A 47 -8.15 12.50 9.22
N THR A 48 -8.69 11.67 10.07
CA THR A 48 -10.01 11.04 9.93
C THR A 48 -10.89 11.47 11.11
N PRO A 49 -12.18 11.17 11.11
CA PRO A 49 -13.01 11.36 12.29
C PRO A 49 -12.53 10.59 13.53
N ASP A 50 -11.79 9.50 13.33
CA ASP A 50 -11.41 8.56 14.38
C ASP A 50 -9.97 8.73 14.87
N PHE A 51 -9.05 9.22 14.02
CA PHE A 51 -7.64 9.37 14.38
C PHE A 51 -6.89 10.38 13.50
N HIS A 52 -5.71 10.74 13.96
CA HIS A 52 -4.71 11.51 13.21
C HIS A 52 -3.38 10.74 13.14
N THR A 53 -2.66 10.89 12.02
CA THR A 53 -1.28 10.43 11.86
C THR A 53 -0.46 11.49 11.14
N ASP A 54 0.74 11.80 11.65
CA ASP A 54 1.61 12.86 11.10
C ASP A 54 2.22 12.50 9.75
N SER A 55 2.34 11.21 9.47
CA SER A 55 2.78 10.70 8.18
C SER A 55 2.29 9.28 7.98
N GLN A 56 2.39 8.80 6.76
CA GLN A 56 2.07 7.44 6.38
C GLN A 56 3.35 6.66 6.09
N PHE A 57 3.26 5.34 5.98
CA PHE A 57 4.43 4.48 5.78
C PHE A 57 4.83 4.35 4.31
N GLY A 58 3.90 3.95 3.45
CA GLY A 58 4.14 3.68 2.03
C GLY A 58 3.26 2.55 1.49
N CYS A 59 3.51 2.13 0.25
CA CYS A 59 2.76 1.05 -0.39
C CYS A 59 3.67 -0.02 -1.06
N MET A 60 4.95 -0.10 -0.66
CA MET A 60 5.92 -1.00 -1.30
C MET A 60 5.56 -2.50 -1.18
N PRO A 61 5.05 -3.03 -0.06
CA PRO A 61 4.68 -4.44 0.05
C PRO A 61 3.20 -4.68 -0.31
N PRO A 62 2.85 -4.86 -1.61
CA PRO A 62 1.45 -5.07 -2.03
C PRO A 62 0.80 -6.27 -1.35
N ARG A 63 1.55 -7.34 -1.09
CA ARG A 63 1.06 -8.56 -0.43
C ARG A 63 0.51 -8.34 0.98
N ASP A 64 0.87 -7.22 1.63
CA ASP A 64 0.38 -6.90 2.98
C ASP A 64 -1.06 -6.35 2.93
N VAL A 65 -1.45 -5.74 1.82
CA VAL A 65 -2.76 -5.10 1.65
C VAL A 65 -3.64 -5.75 0.59
N LEU A 66 -3.08 -6.63 -0.26
CA LEU A 66 -3.79 -7.30 -1.34
C LEU A 66 -3.55 -8.81 -1.27
N LEU A 67 -4.63 -9.58 -1.15
CA LEU A 67 -4.63 -11.03 -1.26
C LEU A 67 -5.29 -11.43 -2.58
N THR A 68 -4.56 -12.15 -3.44
CA THR A 68 -5.08 -12.63 -4.72
C THR A 68 -5.47 -14.09 -4.63
N VAL A 69 -6.69 -14.42 -5.03
CA VAL A 69 -7.22 -15.78 -5.11
C VAL A 69 -7.95 -15.97 -6.44
N GLY A 70 -7.34 -16.70 -7.38
CA GLY A 70 -7.91 -16.84 -8.74
C GLY A 70 -8.00 -15.47 -9.43
N SER A 71 -9.21 -15.09 -9.85
CA SER A 71 -9.53 -13.79 -10.47
C SER A 71 -10.02 -12.74 -9.47
N GLU A 72 -9.88 -13.00 -8.17
CA GLU A 72 -10.33 -12.09 -7.11
C GLU A 72 -9.15 -11.49 -6.35
N ILE A 73 -9.24 -10.20 -6.05
CA ILE A 73 -8.34 -9.51 -5.12
C ILE A 73 -9.14 -9.03 -3.92
N LEU A 74 -8.75 -9.52 -2.75
CA LEU A 74 -9.25 -9.06 -1.47
C LEU A 74 -8.33 -7.98 -0.91
N GLU A 75 -8.87 -6.79 -0.67
CA GLU A 75 -8.18 -5.68 0.00
C GLU A 75 -8.21 -5.90 1.51
N ALA A 76 -7.06 -6.23 2.07
CA ALA A 76 -6.90 -6.45 3.51
C ALA A 76 -6.90 -5.13 4.29
N THR A 77 -7.13 -5.25 5.61
CA THR A 77 -7.05 -4.12 6.53
C THR A 77 -5.66 -4.04 7.17
N MET A 78 -5.27 -2.83 7.58
CA MET A 78 -4.05 -2.59 8.34
C MET A 78 -4.39 -2.16 9.76
N SER A 79 -3.68 -2.73 10.74
CA SER A 79 -3.81 -2.39 12.16
C SER A 79 -3.05 -1.14 12.57
N TYR A 80 -2.21 -0.60 11.72
CA TYR A 80 -1.43 0.62 11.99
C TYR A 80 -2.04 1.83 11.29
N ARG A 81 -2.21 2.94 12.02
CA ARG A 81 -2.74 4.20 11.47
C ARG A 81 -1.93 4.71 10.29
N CYS A 82 -0.60 4.65 10.37
CA CYS A 82 0.29 5.08 9.28
C CYS A 82 0.21 4.21 8.03
N ARG A 83 -0.37 3.02 8.09
CA ARG A 83 -0.55 2.10 6.97
C ARG A 83 -2.00 1.98 6.49
N TRP A 84 -2.92 2.60 7.18
CA TRP A 84 -4.36 2.41 6.98
C TRP A 84 -4.82 2.75 5.55
N PHE A 85 -4.17 3.74 4.91
CA PHE A 85 -4.51 4.24 3.57
C PHE A 85 -3.64 3.68 2.44
N GLU A 86 -2.75 2.73 2.68
CA GLU A 86 -1.87 2.15 1.64
C GLU A 86 -2.65 1.60 0.44
N TYR A 87 -3.82 1.03 0.67
CA TYR A 87 -4.69 0.46 -0.36
C TYR A 87 -5.13 1.48 -1.43
N LEU A 88 -5.20 2.77 -1.11
CA LEU A 88 -5.64 3.81 -2.05
C LEU A 88 -4.72 3.91 -3.26
N SER A 89 -3.43 3.64 -3.11
CA SER A 89 -2.49 3.64 -4.23
C SER A 89 -2.76 2.53 -5.25
N TYR A 90 -3.42 1.46 -4.84
CA TYR A 90 -3.77 0.33 -5.70
C TYR A 90 -5.16 0.42 -6.32
N ARG A 91 -6.03 1.30 -5.82
CA ARG A 91 -7.40 1.44 -6.31
C ARG A 91 -7.50 1.72 -7.83
N PRO A 92 -6.65 2.57 -8.43
CA PRO A 92 -6.66 2.77 -9.88
C PRO A 92 -6.32 1.50 -10.66
N LEU A 93 -5.45 0.63 -10.13
CA LEU A 93 -5.17 -0.68 -10.75
C LEU A 93 -6.37 -1.62 -10.65
N MET A 94 -7.06 -1.65 -9.50
CA MET A 94 -8.26 -2.45 -9.32
C MET A 94 -9.36 -2.02 -10.29
N GLN A 95 -9.53 -0.71 -10.48
CA GLN A 95 -10.47 -0.16 -11.45
C GLN A 95 -10.12 -0.60 -12.87
N LYS A 96 -8.85 -0.49 -13.26
CA LYS A 96 -8.35 -0.92 -14.57
C LYS A 96 -8.61 -2.42 -14.80
N TYR A 97 -8.29 -3.28 -13.82
CA TYR A 97 -8.51 -4.72 -13.96
C TYR A 97 -9.98 -5.07 -14.09
N TRP A 98 -10.84 -4.38 -13.36
CA TRP A 98 -12.29 -4.56 -13.46
C TRP A 98 -12.83 -4.15 -14.84
N GLU A 99 -12.26 -3.12 -15.47
CA GLU A 99 -12.62 -2.69 -16.82
C GLU A 99 -12.09 -3.64 -17.91
N GLU A 100 -10.93 -4.27 -17.68
CA GLU A 100 -10.26 -5.15 -18.64
C GLU A 100 -10.74 -6.61 -18.59
N ASP A 101 -11.20 -7.10 -17.43
CA ASP A 101 -11.57 -8.51 -17.23
C ASP A 101 -12.97 -8.65 -16.57
N PRO A 102 -13.98 -9.15 -17.31
CA PRO A 102 -15.32 -9.32 -16.77
C PRO A 102 -15.41 -10.36 -15.64
N ASN A 103 -14.39 -11.20 -15.46
CA ASN A 103 -14.34 -12.18 -14.38
C ASN A 103 -13.61 -11.64 -13.14
N PHE A 104 -12.96 -10.48 -13.23
CA PHE A 104 -12.25 -9.89 -12.11
C PHE A 104 -13.22 -9.50 -10.99
N ARG A 105 -12.84 -9.80 -9.76
CA ARG A 105 -13.55 -9.44 -8.55
C ARG A 105 -12.64 -8.65 -7.63
N HIS A 106 -13.18 -7.63 -7.00
CA HIS A 106 -12.49 -6.85 -5.97
C HIS A 106 -13.41 -6.68 -4.76
N GLU A 107 -12.94 -7.16 -3.62
CA GLU A 107 -13.62 -7.05 -2.35
C GLU A 107 -12.71 -6.32 -1.34
N ALA A 108 -13.33 -5.55 -0.45
CA ALA A 108 -12.62 -4.87 0.62
C ALA A 108 -13.08 -5.42 1.98
N ALA A 109 -12.14 -5.90 2.77
CA ALA A 109 -12.44 -6.30 4.14
C ALA A 109 -12.89 -5.08 4.98
N PRO A 110 -13.80 -5.25 5.97
CA PRO A 110 -14.17 -4.19 6.89
C PRO A 110 -12.94 -3.57 7.56
N LYS A 111 -12.83 -2.25 7.53
CA LYS A 111 -11.66 -1.55 8.06
C LYS A 111 -11.88 -1.16 9.53
N PRO A 112 -10.89 -1.39 10.41
CA PRO A 112 -10.97 -0.98 11.81
C PRO A 112 -10.97 0.55 11.91
N ARG A 113 -11.68 1.10 12.88
CA ARG A 113 -11.72 2.55 13.09
C ARG A 113 -10.43 3.10 13.65
N LEU A 114 -9.70 2.32 14.46
CA LEU A 114 -8.45 2.69 15.12
C LEU A 114 -8.60 3.97 15.96
N THR A 115 -9.69 4.06 16.71
CA THR A 115 -9.94 5.19 17.64
C THR A 115 -8.84 5.30 18.68
N ASN A 116 -8.75 6.44 19.38
CA ASN A 116 -7.76 6.60 20.45
C ASN A 116 -7.98 5.65 21.64
N GLU A 117 -9.19 5.15 21.81
CA GLU A 117 -9.52 4.19 22.87
C GLU A 117 -9.03 2.78 22.53
N ASP A 118 -9.10 2.39 21.24
CA ASP A 118 -8.80 1.02 20.79
C ASP A 118 -7.36 0.84 20.28
N TYR A 119 -6.64 1.94 20.00
CA TYR A 119 -5.33 1.90 19.37
C TYR A 119 -4.19 1.97 20.38
N HIS A 120 -3.44 0.88 20.51
CA HIS A 120 -2.29 0.76 21.41
C HIS A 120 -1.00 0.49 20.62
N PRO A 121 -0.32 1.53 20.12
CA PRO A 121 0.84 1.39 19.21
C PRO A 121 2.07 0.74 19.86
N ARG A 122 2.04 0.50 21.18
CA ARG A 122 3.16 -0.11 21.93
C ARG A 122 2.97 -1.57 22.27
N LEU A 123 1.82 -2.16 21.95
CA LEU A 123 1.67 -3.60 22.13
C LEU A 123 2.54 -4.30 21.07
N PRO A 124 3.45 -5.19 21.49
CA PRO A 124 4.18 -6.00 20.52
C PRO A 124 3.19 -6.87 19.76
N VAL A 125 3.32 -6.87 18.47
CA VAL A 125 2.63 -7.82 17.58
C VAL A 125 3.39 -9.12 17.59
#